data_52bac67c373b00f2189bdad1b31b49e3
#
_entry.id   52bac67c373b00f2189bdad1b31b49e3
#
_cell.length_a   1.000
_cell.length_b   1.000
_cell.length_c   1.000
_cell.angle_alpha   90.00
_cell.angle_beta   90.00
_cell.angle_gamma   90.00
#
_symmetry.space_group_name_H-M   'P 1'
#
loop_
_entity.id
_entity.type
_entity.pdbx_description
1 polymer ?
#
loop_
_entity_poly.entity_id
_entity_poly.type
_entity_poly.pdbx_seq_one_letter_code
_entity_poly.pdbx_strand_id
1 'polypeptide(L)'
;MKLVIQVPCLNEEESLPATFADLPRSLPGIDTIEFLVIDDGSTDRTSEVARELGAHRVVRFPGRRGLARAFEAGLREALAMGADIIVNTDADNQYQGQDIGKLVAPIIERRADMVIGTRPIDQIEHFSPLKKFLQRLGSRVVRTLSQNDVPDATSGFRAYTREAALKLTVLTGFTYTLETLIQAGQKDIAITHVPIRTNGKLRESRLFRGMRAYIQRSLGTMFRVYVLYQPLRFFWSISSVFLIASAVLFARFVWIWIVTPGPPGHIQSVIVAGALAVIGFIVAVLGVIADLIAMNRRLTEEILLHVRSTRARDTSSREDPT
;
A
#
# COMPACT_ATOMS: atom_id res chain seq x y z
N MET A 1 -1.56 21.32 -17.50
CA MET A 1 -1.17 20.13 -16.68
C MET A 1 -1.31 18.87 -17.51
N LYS A 2 -0.34 17.98 -17.43
CA LYS A 2 -0.35 16.68 -18.13
C LYS A 2 -0.82 15.57 -17.19
N LEU A 3 -1.86 14.84 -17.58
CA LEU A 3 -2.37 13.67 -16.91
C LEU A 3 -1.91 12.39 -17.63
N VAL A 4 -1.29 11.47 -16.90
CA VAL A 4 -1.03 10.14 -17.40
C VAL A 4 -1.92 9.13 -16.66
N ILE A 5 -2.72 8.38 -17.41
CA ILE A 5 -3.55 7.31 -16.88
C ILE A 5 -2.82 5.99 -17.11
N GLN A 6 -2.36 5.36 -16.03
CA GLN A 6 -1.70 4.06 -16.09
C GLN A 6 -2.68 2.93 -15.85
N VAL A 7 -2.56 1.87 -16.66
CA VAL A 7 -3.42 0.71 -16.64
C VAL A 7 -2.55 -0.56 -16.58
N PRO A 8 -2.31 -1.13 -15.37
CA PRO A 8 -1.63 -2.42 -15.25
C PRO A 8 -2.51 -3.54 -15.80
N CYS A 9 -1.95 -4.39 -16.65
CA CYS A 9 -2.65 -5.44 -17.39
C CYS A 9 -1.96 -6.81 -17.22
N LEU A 10 -2.77 -7.88 -17.16
CA LEU A 10 -2.30 -9.25 -17.28
C LEU A 10 -3.41 -10.11 -17.94
N ASN A 11 -3.23 -10.45 -19.21
CA ASN A 11 -4.21 -11.21 -20.01
C ASN A 11 -5.58 -10.50 -20.05
N GLU A 12 -5.61 -9.27 -20.54
CA GLU A 12 -6.78 -8.39 -20.56
C GLU A 12 -7.22 -8.00 -21.98
N GLU A 13 -6.88 -8.79 -23.01
CA GLU A 13 -7.26 -8.50 -24.41
C GLU A 13 -8.76 -8.30 -24.60
N GLU A 14 -9.61 -9.03 -23.83
CA GLU A 14 -11.06 -8.94 -23.92
C GLU A 14 -11.65 -7.74 -23.16
N SER A 15 -11.06 -7.33 -22.03
CA SER A 15 -11.60 -6.28 -21.15
C SER A 15 -11.04 -4.89 -21.48
N LEU A 16 -9.85 -4.84 -22.06
CA LEU A 16 -9.15 -3.58 -22.34
C LEU A 16 -9.91 -2.64 -23.28
N PRO A 17 -10.61 -3.11 -24.34
CA PRO A 17 -11.42 -2.25 -25.20
C PRO A 17 -12.53 -1.52 -24.44
N ALA A 18 -13.24 -2.20 -23.54
CA ALA A 18 -14.28 -1.57 -22.72
C ALA A 18 -13.68 -0.56 -21.75
N THR A 19 -12.53 -0.89 -21.14
CA THR A 19 -11.83 0.03 -20.25
C THR A 19 -11.41 1.31 -20.99
N PHE A 20 -10.78 1.20 -22.16
CA PHE A 20 -10.33 2.35 -22.95
C PHE A 20 -11.46 3.20 -23.50
N ALA A 21 -12.61 2.61 -23.80
CA ALA A 21 -13.80 3.32 -24.25
C ALA A 21 -14.39 4.22 -23.14
N ASP A 22 -14.24 3.80 -21.88
CA ASP A 22 -14.75 4.55 -20.71
C ASP A 22 -13.78 5.64 -20.22
N LEU A 23 -12.49 5.58 -20.60
CA LEU A 23 -11.50 6.57 -20.17
C LEU A 23 -11.76 7.95 -20.79
N PRO A 24 -11.66 9.05 -20.00
CA PRO A 24 -11.85 10.40 -20.49
C PRO A 24 -10.75 10.80 -21.47
N ARG A 25 -11.13 11.52 -22.53
CA ARG A 25 -10.19 12.10 -23.51
C ARG A 25 -9.91 13.59 -23.25
N SER A 26 -10.72 14.22 -22.42
CA SER A 26 -10.57 15.62 -21.98
C SER A 26 -11.11 15.79 -20.57
N LEU A 27 -10.48 16.61 -19.76
CA LEU A 27 -10.90 16.97 -18.41
C LEU A 27 -10.62 18.44 -18.15
N PRO A 28 -11.51 19.16 -17.40
CA PRO A 28 -11.26 20.53 -17.02
C PRO A 28 -9.92 20.69 -16.26
N GLY A 29 -9.10 21.67 -16.64
CA GLY A 29 -7.80 21.94 -16.01
C GLY A 29 -6.66 21.02 -16.43
N ILE A 30 -6.89 20.10 -17.37
CA ILE A 30 -5.89 19.22 -17.96
C ILE A 30 -5.70 19.55 -19.44
N ASP A 31 -4.47 19.85 -19.84
CA ASP A 31 -4.13 20.20 -21.23
C ASP A 31 -3.90 18.95 -22.08
N THR A 32 -3.33 17.91 -21.49
CA THR A 32 -2.97 16.68 -22.20
C THR A 32 -3.29 15.45 -21.35
N ILE A 33 -3.95 14.45 -21.95
CA ILE A 33 -4.20 13.15 -21.34
C ILE A 33 -3.50 12.07 -22.16
N GLU A 34 -2.63 11.30 -21.50
CA GLU A 34 -1.92 10.19 -22.12
C GLU A 34 -2.24 8.88 -21.42
N PHE A 35 -2.27 7.79 -22.21
CA PHE A 35 -2.56 6.44 -21.71
C PHE A 35 -1.29 5.61 -21.71
N LEU A 36 -0.98 5.03 -20.55
CA LEU A 36 0.16 4.17 -20.31
C LEU A 36 -0.32 2.78 -19.90
N VAL A 37 0.00 1.76 -20.67
CA VAL A 37 -0.29 0.37 -20.34
C VAL A 37 0.96 -0.34 -19.86
N ILE A 38 0.83 -1.05 -18.74
CA ILE A 38 1.90 -1.88 -18.18
C ILE A 38 1.45 -3.34 -18.26
N ASP A 39 2.01 -4.06 -19.23
CA ASP A 39 1.74 -5.48 -19.45
C ASP A 39 2.67 -6.33 -18.57
N ASP A 40 2.11 -6.97 -17.57
CA ASP A 40 2.82 -7.84 -16.59
C ASP A 40 3.14 -9.24 -17.19
N GLY A 41 3.56 -9.29 -18.45
CA GLY A 41 3.96 -10.52 -19.13
C GLY A 41 2.76 -11.35 -19.59
N SER A 42 1.78 -10.73 -20.23
CA SER A 42 0.63 -11.40 -20.80
C SER A 42 1.02 -12.43 -21.87
N THR A 43 0.22 -13.48 -21.94
CA THR A 43 0.35 -14.56 -22.94
C THR A 43 -0.64 -14.43 -24.11
N ASP A 44 -1.56 -13.47 -24.01
CA ASP A 44 -2.54 -13.09 -25.03
C ASP A 44 -2.09 -11.83 -25.80
N ARG A 45 -2.98 -11.26 -26.57
CA ARG A 45 -2.74 -10.07 -27.40
C ARG A 45 -2.89 -8.74 -26.64
N THR A 46 -2.84 -8.74 -25.31
CA THR A 46 -3.04 -7.52 -24.49
C THR A 46 -2.19 -6.34 -24.95
N SER A 47 -0.90 -6.55 -25.23
CA SER A 47 0.01 -5.47 -25.67
C SER A 47 -0.32 -4.92 -27.07
N GLU A 48 -0.75 -5.79 -28.00
CA GLU A 48 -1.16 -5.39 -29.35
C GLU A 48 -2.46 -4.60 -29.28
N VAL A 49 -3.47 -5.12 -28.59
CA VAL A 49 -4.76 -4.46 -28.36
C VAL A 49 -4.57 -3.10 -27.72
N ALA A 50 -3.69 -2.97 -26.71
CA ALA A 50 -3.39 -1.69 -26.10
C ALA A 50 -2.91 -0.63 -27.09
N ARG A 51 -2.03 -1.02 -28.04
CA ARG A 51 -1.54 -0.11 -29.10
C ARG A 51 -2.63 0.25 -30.10
N GLU A 52 -3.43 -0.73 -30.51
CA GLU A 52 -4.58 -0.53 -31.42
C GLU A 52 -5.61 0.44 -30.83
N LEU A 53 -5.81 0.42 -29.49
CA LEU A 53 -6.71 1.32 -28.75
C LEU A 53 -6.13 2.72 -28.52
N GLY A 54 -4.89 2.98 -28.96
CA GLY A 54 -4.25 4.29 -28.84
C GLY A 54 -3.54 4.52 -27.50
N ALA A 55 -3.00 3.48 -26.88
CA ALA A 55 -2.08 3.66 -25.76
C ALA A 55 -0.82 4.41 -26.24
N HIS A 56 -0.51 5.54 -25.62
CA HIS A 56 0.65 6.37 -25.96
C HIS A 56 1.97 5.66 -25.63
N ARG A 57 1.94 4.82 -24.60
CA ARG A 57 3.08 3.99 -24.20
C ARG A 57 2.62 2.62 -23.70
N VAL A 58 3.35 1.57 -24.11
CA VAL A 58 3.14 0.20 -23.62
C VAL A 58 4.47 -0.32 -23.11
N VAL A 59 4.54 -0.63 -21.83
CA VAL A 59 5.69 -1.27 -21.16
C VAL A 59 5.34 -2.71 -20.92
N ARG A 60 6.07 -3.66 -21.54
CA ARG A 60 5.85 -5.09 -21.38
C ARG A 60 6.99 -5.73 -20.60
N PHE A 61 6.65 -6.52 -19.60
CA PHE A 61 7.63 -7.36 -18.91
C PHE A 61 7.87 -8.68 -19.67
N PRO A 62 9.10 -9.20 -19.64
CA PRO A 62 9.40 -10.50 -20.25
C PRO A 62 8.62 -11.68 -19.63
N GLY A 63 8.10 -11.51 -18.42
CA GLY A 63 7.31 -12.48 -17.69
C GLY A 63 6.63 -11.85 -16.49
N ARG A 64 5.68 -12.54 -15.88
CA ARG A 64 4.87 -12.05 -14.77
C ARG A 64 5.71 -11.68 -13.55
N ARG A 65 5.62 -10.43 -13.10
CA ARG A 65 6.29 -9.87 -11.92
C ARG A 65 5.32 -9.49 -10.79
N GLY A 66 4.04 -9.44 -11.11
CA GLY A 66 2.95 -9.12 -10.19
C GLY A 66 2.54 -7.65 -10.18
N LEU A 67 1.29 -7.41 -9.79
CA LEU A 67 0.60 -6.12 -9.85
C LEU A 67 1.40 -4.99 -9.17
N ALA A 68 2.03 -5.25 -8.03
CA ALA A 68 2.80 -4.25 -7.31
C ALA A 68 4.01 -3.73 -8.11
N ARG A 69 4.69 -4.62 -8.85
CA ARG A 69 5.80 -4.26 -9.74
C ARG A 69 5.33 -3.57 -11.01
N ALA A 70 4.18 -3.97 -11.54
CA ALA A 70 3.57 -3.29 -12.68
C ALA A 70 3.16 -1.86 -12.30
N PHE A 71 2.54 -1.67 -11.14
CA PHE A 71 2.22 -0.34 -10.61
C PHE A 71 3.46 0.55 -10.44
N GLU A 72 4.53 0.02 -9.81
CA GLU A 72 5.79 0.77 -9.63
C GLU A 72 6.43 1.18 -10.97
N ALA A 73 6.45 0.25 -11.93
CA ALA A 73 6.95 0.54 -13.28
C ALA A 73 6.10 1.62 -13.96
N GLY A 74 4.78 1.57 -13.76
CA GLY A 74 3.87 2.57 -14.28
C GLY A 74 4.11 3.96 -13.70
N LEU A 75 4.27 4.10 -12.37
CA LEU A 75 4.62 5.38 -11.76
C LEU A 75 5.93 5.95 -12.34
N ARG A 76 6.96 5.10 -12.44
CA ARG A 76 8.27 5.52 -12.97
C ARG A 76 8.17 5.97 -14.43
N GLU A 77 7.42 5.23 -15.25
CA GLU A 77 7.26 5.55 -16.66
C GLU A 77 6.39 6.79 -16.87
N ALA A 78 5.30 6.94 -16.10
CA ALA A 78 4.47 8.14 -16.13
C ALA A 78 5.26 9.40 -15.75
N LEU A 79 6.15 9.29 -14.75
CA LEU A 79 7.06 10.38 -14.39
C LEU A 79 8.05 10.71 -15.52
N ALA A 80 8.56 9.69 -16.23
CA ALA A 80 9.42 9.86 -17.40
C ALA A 80 8.68 10.47 -18.60
N MET A 81 7.37 10.22 -18.73
CA MET A 81 6.49 10.86 -19.72
C MET A 81 6.16 12.32 -19.35
N GLY A 82 6.68 12.86 -18.26
CA GLY A 82 6.44 14.25 -17.85
C GLY A 82 5.10 14.48 -17.17
N ALA A 83 4.47 13.47 -16.56
CA ALA A 83 3.20 13.61 -15.88
C ALA A 83 3.25 14.60 -14.72
N ASP A 84 2.28 15.52 -14.65
CA ASP A 84 1.98 16.34 -13.48
C ASP A 84 1.06 15.60 -12.52
N ILE A 85 0.10 14.83 -13.09
CA ILE A 85 -0.85 13.99 -12.36
C ILE A 85 -0.80 12.58 -12.95
N ILE A 86 -0.82 11.57 -12.08
CA ILE A 86 -0.87 10.16 -12.48
C ILE A 86 -2.13 9.55 -11.89
N VAL A 87 -2.94 8.90 -12.73
CA VAL A 87 -4.10 8.12 -12.29
C VAL A 87 -3.83 6.65 -12.56
N ASN A 88 -4.00 5.80 -11.54
CA ASN A 88 -4.01 4.36 -11.69
C ASN A 88 -5.45 3.84 -11.77
N THR A 89 -5.74 3.00 -12.76
CA THR A 89 -7.01 2.27 -12.91
C THR A 89 -6.75 0.82 -13.29
N ASP A 90 -7.69 -0.06 -12.95
CA ASP A 90 -7.58 -1.48 -13.30
C ASP A 90 -8.10 -1.72 -14.73
N ALA A 91 -7.57 -2.75 -15.40
CA ALA A 91 -7.88 -3.08 -16.79
C ALA A 91 -9.20 -3.87 -16.98
N ASP A 92 -9.89 -4.23 -15.88
CA ASP A 92 -11.09 -5.07 -15.88
C ASP A 92 -12.41 -4.28 -15.96
N ASN A 93 -12.31 -2.96 -16.20
CA ASN A 93 -13.43 -2.03 -16.30
C ASN A 93 -14.38 -2.03 -15.08
N GLN A 94 -13.88 -2.40 -13.88
CA GLN A 94 -14.70 -2.33 -12.67
C GLN A 94 -14.93 -0.89 -12.19
N TYR A 95 -14.00 0.02 -12.46
CA TYR A 95 -14.15 1.44 -12.14
C TYR A 95 -14.70 2.21 -13.33
N GLN A 96 -15.63 3.12 -13.09
CA GLN A 96 -16.09 4.02 -14.14
C GLN A 96 -15.01 5.05 -14.46
N GLY A 97 -14.47 5.01 -15.67
CA GLY A 97 -13.42 5.93 -16.13
C GLY A 97 -13.85 7.41 -16.07
N GLN A 98 -15.14 7.69 -16.24
CA GLN A 98 -15.71 9.01 -16.10
C GLN A 98 -15.49 9.64 -14.71
N ASP A 99 -15.32 8.82 -13.68
CA ASP A 99 -15.05 9.28 -12.31
C ASP A 99 -13.59 9.71 -12.09
N ILE A 100 -12.70 9.56 -13.09
CA ILE A 100 -11.33 10.11 -13.06
C ILE A 100 -11.35 11.62 -12.80
N GLY A 101 -12.31 12.35 -13.35
CA GLY A 101 -12.47 13.77 -13.06
C GLY A 101 -12.63 14.09 -11.57
N LYS A 102 -13.36 13.22 -10.83
CA LYS A 102 -13.51 13.36 -9.37
C LYS A 102 -12.21 13.11 -8.61
N LEU A 103 -11.37 12.19 -9.10
CA LEU A 103 -10.05 11.92 -8.50
C LEU A 103 -9.06 13.06 -8.73
N VAL A 104 -9.09 13.67 -9.90
CA VAL A 104 -8.14 14.70 -10.31
C VAL A 104 -8.49 16.07 -9.73
N ALA A 105 -9.79 16.39 -9.54
CA ALA A 105 -10.26 17.69 -9.06
C ALA A 105 -9.60 18.13 -7.73
N PRO A 106 -9.49 17.30 -6.65
CA PRO A 106 -8.83 17.72 -5.42
C PRO A 106 -7.33 18.03 -5.59
N ILE A 107 -6.67 17.40 -6.58
CA ILE A 107 -5.27 17.67 -6.90
C ILE A 107 -5.13 19.02 -7.62
N ILE A 108 -5.96 19.27 -8.63
CA ILE A 108 -5.97 20.56 -9.35
C ILE A 108 -6.24 21.71 -8.38
N GLU A 109 -7.15 21.51 -7.43
CA GLU A 109 -7.49 22.47 -6.39
C GLU A 109 -6.43 22.55 -5.26
N ARG A 110 -5.34 21.79 -5.34
CA ARG A 110 -4.25 21.72 -4.35
C ARG A 110 -4.70 21.37 -2.94
N ARG A 111 -5.79 20.57 -2.83
CA ARG A 111 -6.33 20.09 -1.55
C ARG A 111 -5.77 18.74 -1.14
N ALA A 112 -5.15 18.02 -2.06
CA ALA A 112 -4.56 16.71 -1.80
C ALA A 112 -3.44 16.39 -2.79
N ASP A 113 -2.50 15.55 -2.35
CA ASP A 113 -1.43 14.98 -3.17
C ASP A 113 -1.74 13.56 -3.64
N MET A 114 -2.62 12.87 -2.91
CA MET A 114 -3.10 11.53 -3.22
C MET A 114 -4.61 11.46 -3.01
N VAL A 115 -5.34 11.00 -4.01
CA VAL A 115 -6.80 10.86 -3.96
C VAL A 115 -7.17 9.40 -4.20
N ILE A 116 -8.04 8.86 -3.34
CA ILE A 116 -8.49 7.47 -3.39
C ILE A 116 -9.97 7.42 -3.76
N GLY A 117 -10.28 6.69 -4.83
CA GLY A 117 -11.67 6.38 -5.18
C GLY A 117 -12.24 5.33 -4.24
N THR A 118 -13.25 5.69 -3.45
CA THR A 118 -13.90 4.78 -2.50
C THR A 118 -15.18 4.18 -3.09
N ARG A 119 -15.23 2.86 -3.10
CA ARG A 119 -16.41 2.11 -3.56
C ARG A 119 -17.49 2.12 -2.47
N PRO A 120 -18.78 2.08 -2.83
CA PRO A 120 -19.89 1.98 -1.88
C PRO A 120 -19.96 0.55 -1.30
N ILE A 121 -19.03 0.23 -0.36
CA ILE A 121 -18.84 -1.13 0.17
C ILE A 121 -20.09 -1.67 0.88
N ASP A 122 -20.89 -0.80 1.49
CA ASP A 122 -22.12 -1.19 2.20
C ASP A 122 -23.20 -1.71 1.25
N GLN A 123 -23.16 -1.34 -0.03
CA GLN A 123 -24.10 -1.76 -1.07
C GLN A 123 -23.68 -3.04 -1.80
N ILE A 124 -22.49 -3.59 -1.51
CA ILE A 124 -22.05 -4.84 -2.14
C ILE A 124 -22.68 -6.03 -1.41
N GLU A 125 -23.80 -6.53 -1.94
CA GLU A 125 -24.60 -7.62 -1.35
C GLU A 125 -23.87 -8.96 -1.22
N HIS A 126 -22.76 -9.17 -1.93
CA HIS A 126 -22.06 -10.48 -2.02
C HIS A 126 -20.92 -10.69 -1.00
N PHE A 127 -20.75 -9.81 0.00
CA PHE A 127 -19.71 -10.01 1.02
C PHE A 127 -20.24 -10.75 2.25
N SER A 128 -19.64 -11.91 2.58
CA SER A 128 -19.93 -12.60 3.82
C SER A 128 -19.61 -11.74 5.04
N PRO A 129 -20.32 -11.92 6.18
CA PRO A 129 -20.07 -11.15 7.41
C PRO A 129 -18.61 -11.18 7.86
N LEU A 130 -17.94 -12.32 7.72
CA LEU A 130 -16.52 -12.50 8.04
C LEU A 130 -15.63 -11.64 7.12
N LYS A 131 -15.94 -11.55 5.83
CA LYS A 131 -15.18 -10.71 4.89
C LYS A 131 -15.35 -9.23 5.22
N LYS A 132 -16.56 -8.78 5.58
CA LYS A 132 -16.83 -7.42 6.06
C LYS A 132 -16.07 -7.12 7.35
N PHE A 133 -16.03 -8.05 8.31
CA PHE A 133 -15.27 -7.90 9.56
C PHE A 133 -13.77 -7.79 9.32
N LEU A 134 -13.18 -8.67 8.51
CA LEU A 134 -11.75 -8.64 8.18
C LEU A 134 -11.36 -7.39 7.41
N GLN A 135 -12.21 -6.91 6.52
CA GLN A 135 -11.99 -5.66 5.82
C GLN A 135 -12.04 -4.46 6.77
N ARG A 136 -12.97 -4.43 7.73
CA ARG A 136 -13.02 -3.39 8.78
C ARG A 136 -11.80 -3.45 9.69
N LEU A 137 -11.36 -4.66 10.08
CA LEU A 137 -10.14 -4.83 10.87
C LEU A 137 -8.91 -4.34 10.10
N GLY A 138 -8.78 -4.73 8.84
CA GLY A 138 -7.70 -4.27 7.95
C GLY A 138 -7.69 -2.76 7.78
N SER A 139 -8.84 -2.16 7.52
CA SER A 139 -8.98 -0.71 7.41
C SER A 139 -8.64 -0.01 8.73
N ARG A 140 -8.97 -0.60 9.89
CA ARG A 140 -8.60 -0.05 11.20
C ARG A 140 -7.08 -0.08 11.42
N VAL A 141 -6.42 -1.19 11.09
CA VAL A 141 -4.94 -1.29 11.18
C VAL A 141 -4.28 -0.27 10.25
N VAL A 142 -4.72 -0.19 9.01
CA VAL A 142 -4.18 0.78 8.04
C VAL A 142 -4.43 2.21 8.52
N ARG A 143 -5.62 2.52 9.02
CA ARG A 143 -5.98 3.83 9.58
C ARG A 143 -5.07 4.24 10.74
N THR A 144 -4.76 3.29 11.66
CA THR A 144 -3.83 3.52 12.77
C THR A 144 -2.39 3.74 12.29
N LEU A 145 -1.97 3.07 11.21
CA LEU A 145 -0.61 3.16 10.67
C LEU A 145 -0.42 4.36 9.75
N SER A 146 -1.44 4.73 8.98
CA SER A 146 -1.38 5.84 8.03
C SER A 146 -1.83 7.18 8.64
N GLN A 147 -2.42 7.16 9.84
CA GLN A 147 -3.05 8.33 10.49
C GLN A 147 -4.13 9.02 9.63
N ASN A 148 -4.66 8.31 8.63
CA ASN A 148 -5.66 8.81 7.69
C ASN A 148 -6.93 7.98 7.72
N ASP A 149 -8.08 8.64 7.68
CA ASP A 149 -9.39 7.98 7.66
C ASP A 149 -9.85 7.69 6.24
N VAL A 150 -9.27 6.66 5.62
CA VAL A 150 -9.64 6.20 4.28
C VAL A 150 -10.56 4.98 4.39
N PRO A 151 -11.82 5.07 3.94
CA PRO A 151 -12.79 3.97 4.06
C PRO A 151 -12.42 2.73 3.24
N ASP A 152 -11.85 2.90 2.04
CA ASP A 152 -11.47 1.81 1.13
C ASP A 152 -9.96 1.82 0.84
N ALA A 153 -9.17 1.33 1.79
CA ALA A 153 -7.71 1.22 1.67
C ALA A 153 -7.26 0.25 0.56
N THR A 154 -8.15 -0.59 0.06
CA THR A 154 -7.83 -1.62 -0.95
C THR A 154 -8.11 -1.17 -2.38
N SER A 155 -8.77 -0.04 -2.58
CA SER A 155 -9.04 0.50 -3.92
C SER A 155 -7.75 0.78 -4.67
N GLY A 156 -7.67 0.30 -5.91
CA GLY A 156 -6.59 0.59 -6.86
C GLY A 156 -6.82 1.86 -7.68
N PHE A 157 -8.04 2.43 -7.65
CA PHE A 157 -8.41 3.61 -8.41
C PHE A 157 -7.97 4.87 -7.66
N ARG A 158 -6.82 5.42 -8.04
CA ARG A 158 -6.15 6.48 -7.30
C ARG A 158 -5.51 7.49 -8.22
N ALA A 159 -5.48 8.75 -7.76
CA ALA A 159 -4.71 9.81 -8.38
C ALA A 159 -3.55 10.24 -7.48
N TYR A 160 -2.46 10.67 -8.08
CA TYR A 160 -1.24 11.12 -7.42
C TYR A 160 -0.71 12.37 -8.09
N THR A 161 -0.22 13.35 -7.32
CA THR A 161 0.65 14.40 -7.85
C THR A 161 1.99 13.81 -8.28
N ARG A 162 2.72 14.51 -9.15
CA ARG A 162 4.11 14.19 -9.48
C ARG A 162 4.97 14.02 -8.23
N GLU A 163 4.83 14.90 -7.26
CA GLU A 163 5.59 14.91 -6.02
C GLU A 163 5.28 13.69 -5.14
N ALA A 164 3.99 13.36 -5.00
CA ALA A 164 3.59 12.16 -4.28
C ALA A 164 4.14 10.88 -4.96
N ALA A 165 4.05 10.80 -6.29
CA ALA A 165 4.56 9.66 -7.05
C ALA A 165 6.08 9.48 -6.91
N LEU A 166 6.85 10.56 -6.85
CA LEU A 166 8.31 10.53 -6.60
C LEU A 166 8.63 9.97 -5.20
N LYS A 167 7.85 10.36 -4.18
CA LYS A 167 8.04 9.93 -2.79
C LYS A 167 7.65 8.47 -2.55
N LEU A 168 6.78 7.90 -3.37
CA LEU A 168 6.28 6.53 -3.18
C LEU A 168 7.25 5.49 -3.76
N THR A 169 7.45 4.41 -2.99
CA THR A 169 8.29 3.27 -3.38
C THR A 169 7.59 1.97 -2.97
N VAL A 170 7.41 1.06 -3.92
CA VAL A 170 6.78 -0.24 -3.64
C VAL A 170 7.85 -1.27 -3.35
N LEU A 171 7.95 -1.69 -2.09
CA LEU A 171 8.96 -2.65 -1.61
C LEU A 171 8.44 -4.08 -1.58
N THR A 172 7.14 -4.25 -1.30
CA THR A 172 6.51 -5.58 -1.20
C THR A 172 5.97 -6.01 -2.56
N GLY A 173 6.16 -7.29 -2.91
CA GLY A 173 5.63 -7.83 -4.18
C GLY A 173 4.13 -8.16 -4.17
N PHE A 174 3.42 -7.90 -3.07
CA PHE A 174 2.05 -8.40 -2.90
C PHE A 174 0.97 -7.34 -3.16
N THR A 175 1.04 -6.16 -2.52
CA THR A 175 0.04 -5.11 -2.71
C THR A 175 0.66 -3.73 -2.54
N TYR A 176 0.48 -2.89 -3.56
CA TYR A 176 0.91 -1.49 -3.50
C TYR A 176 -0.09 -0.61 -2.73
N THR A 177 -1.37 -1.01 -2.69
CA THR A 177 -2.46 -0.16 -2.17
C THR A 177 -2.31 0.16 -0.68
N LEU A 178 -1.98 -0.84 0.13
CA LEU A 178 -1.76 -0.65 1.57
C LEU A 178 -0.42 0.02 1.84
N GLU A 179 0.61 -0.38 1.10
CA GLU A 179 1.95 0.15 1.28
C GLU A 179 2.05 1.63 0.94
N THR A 180 1.49 2.06 -0.20
CA THR A 180 1.47 3.47 -0.60
C THR A 180 0.67 4.34 0.37
N LEU A 181 -0.43 3.81 0.95
CA LEU A 181 -1.23 4.53 1.93
C LEU A 181 -0.47 4.76 3.24
N ILE A 182 0.26 3.75 3.72
CA ILE A 182 1.07 3.86 4.94
C ILE A 182 2.25 4.81 4.70
N GLN A 183 2.92 4.70 3.56
CA GLN A 183 3.99 5.62 3.20
C GLN A 183 3.50 7.07 3.11
N ALA A 184 2.32 7.28 2.54
CA ALA A 184 1.75 8.61 2.42
C ALA A 184 1.55 9.27 3.79
N GLY A 185 1.04 8.54 4.79
CA GLY A 185 0.91 9.05 6.16
C GLY A 185 2.25 9.32 6.87
N GLN A 186 3.36 8.70 6.41
CA GLN A 186 4.69 8.90 7.01
C GLN A 186 5.55 9.95 6.29
N LYS A 187 5.19 10.29 5.05
CA LYS A 187 5.94 11.20 4.18
C LYS A 187 5.20 12.52 3.95
N ASP A 188 4.25 12.85 4.84
CA ASP A 188 3.44 14.07 4.80
C ASP A 188 2.78 14.30 3.43
N ILE A 189 2.28 13.23 2.82
CA ILE A 189 1.49 13.30 1.59
C ILE A 189 0.04 13.52 2.00
N ALA A 190 -0.54 14.64 1.57
CA ALA A 190 -1.93 14.98 1.86
C ALA A 190 -2.88 14.00 1.13
N ILE A 191 -3.67 13.23 1.89
CA ILE A 191 -4.59 12.22 1.36
C ILE A 191 -6.03 12.70 1.49
N THR A 192 -6.81 12.48 0.45
CA THR A 192 -8.28 12.57 0.51
C THR A 192 -8.93 11.39 -0.22
N HIS A 193 -10.23 11.26 -0.09
CA HIS A 193 -10.98 10.24 -0.80
C HIS A 193 -12.25 10.82 -1.44
N VAL A 194 -12.69 10.20 -2.53
CA VAL A 194 -13.91 10.58 -3.23
C VAL A 194 -14.76 9.36 -3.53
N PRO A 195 -16.11 9.46 -3.42
CA PRO A 195 -16.97 8.34 -3.78
C PRO A 195 -16.96 8.13 -5.29
N ILE A 196 -16.78 6.87 -5.69
CA ILE A 196 -16.78 6.47 -7.08
C ILE A 196 -17.87 5.45 -7.37
N ARG A 197 -18.25 5.37 -8.63
CA ARG A 197 -19.17 4.35 -9.15
C ARG A 197 -18.37 3.15 -9.63
N THR A 198 -19.02 2.00 -9.59
CA THR A 198 -18.45 0.75 -10.12
C THR A 198 -19.34 0.19 -11.21
N ASN A 199 -18.73 -0.32 -12.27
CA ASN A 199 -19.42 -1.08 -13.31
C ASN A 199 -19.74 -2.50 -12.82
N GLY A 200 -20.67 -3.17 -13.45
CA GLY A 200 -20.91 -4.60 -13.24
C GLY A 200 -19.64 -5.42 -13.53
N LYS A 201 -19.47 -6.51 -12.81
CA LYS A 201 -18.32 -7.39 -13.06
C LYS A 201 -18.41 -8.00 -14.46
N LEU A 202 -17.41 -7.73 -15.31
CA LEU A 202 -17.27 -8.40 -16.61
C LEU A 202 -16.72 -9.83 -16.46
N ARG A 203 -15.97 -10.11 -15.36
CA ARG A 203 -15.40 -11.43 -15.09
C ARG A 203 -15.16 -11.69 -13.60
N GLU A 204 -14.93 -12.94 -13.23
CA GLU A 204 -14.51 -13.30 -11.88
C GLU A 204 -13.07 -12.87 -11.57
N SER A 205 -12.81 -12.50 -10.30
CA SER A 205 -11.48 -12.07 -9.84
C SER A 205 -10.46 -13.22 -9.96
N ARG A 206 -9.37 -13.00 -10.70
CA ARG A 206 -8.24 -13.94 -10.83
C ARG A 206 -7.27 -13.92 -9.65
N LEU A 207 -7.41 -12.96 -8.74
CA LEU A 207 -6.43 -12.73 -7.66
C LEU A 207 -6.51 -13.78 -6.54
N PHE A 208 -7.67 -14.41 -6.32
CA PHE A 208 -7.85 -15.30 -5.17
C PHE A 208 -8.66 -16.55 -5.50
N ARG A 209 -8.03 -17.72 -5.35
CA ARG A 209 -8.67 -19.04 -5.51
C ARG A 209 -9.37 -19.55 -4.24
N GLY A 210 -9.70 -18.69 -3.25
CA GLY A 210 -10.43 -19.08 -2.05
C GLY A 210 -10.33 -18.11 -0.89
N MET A 211 -11.36 -18.06 -0.05
CA MET A 211 -11.48 -17.15 1.08
C MET A 211 -10.35 -17.33 2.11
N ARG A 212 -9.96 -18.58 2.41
CA ARG A 212 -8.88 -18.87 3.38
C ARG A 212 -7.54 -18.34 2.93
N ALA A 213 -7.19 -18.54 1.66
CA ALA A 213 -5.94 -18.03 1.08
C ALA A 213 -5.90 -16.49 1.07
N TYR A 214 -7.04 -15.85 0.78
CA TYR A 214 -7.19 -14.40 0.87
C TYR A 214 -6.92 -13.88 2.29
N ILE A 215 -7.57 -14.49 3.28
CA ILE A 215 -7.43 -14.11 4.70
C ILE A 215 -5.99 -14.27 5.17
N GLN A 216 -5.38 -15.44 4.94
CA GLN A 216 -3.99 -15.69 5.36
C GLN A 216 -3.00 -14.71 4.73
N ARG A 217 -3.11 -14.44 3.43
CA ARG A 217 -2.23 -13.48 2.75
C ARG A 217 -2.47 -12.05 3.23
N SER A 218 -3.73 -11.65 3.43
CA SER A 218 -4.06 -10.31 3.92
C SER A 218 -3.54 -10.09 5.35
N LEU A 219 -3.77 -11.04 6.26
CA LEU A 219 -3.25 -10.98 7.63
C LEU A 219 -1.71 -10.98 7.65
N GLY A 220 -1.08 -11.87 6.86
CA GLY A 220 0.38 -11.91 6.75
C GLY A 220 0.97 -10.61 6.21
N THR A 221 0.32 -9.99 5.24
CA THR A 221 0.75 -8.69 4.70
C THR A 221 0.57 -7.58 5.72
N MET A 222 -0.57 -7.49 6.40
CA MET A 222 -0.82 -6.51 7.46
C MET A 222 0.19 -6.64 8.59
N PHE A 223 0.46 -7.87 9.04
CA PHE A 223 1.46 -8.16 10.07
C PHE A 223 2.86 -7.71 9.62
N ARG A 224 3.28 -8.10 8.42
CA ARG A 224 4.58 -7.70 7.87
C ARG A 224 4.72 -6.19 7.76
N VAL A 225 3.68 -5.51 7.26
CA VAL A 225 3.65 -4.07 7.15
C VAL A 225 3.71 -3.41 8.53
N TYR A 226 2.94 -3.91 9.51
CA TYR A 226 2.98 -3.39 10.88
C TYR A 226 4.36 -3.50 11.49
N VAL A 227 5.00 -4.68 11.44
CA VAL A 227 6.35 -4.90 11.95
C VAL A 227 7.38 -4.05 11.20
N LEU A 228 7.22 -3.88 9.89
CA LEU A 228 8.15 -3.11 9.05
C LEU A 228 8.13 -1.60 9.37
N TYR A 229 6.96 -1.06 9.71
CA TYR A 229 6.79 0.39 9.91
C TYR A 229 6.76 0.84 11.36
N GLN A 230 6.42 -0.06 12.30
CA GLN A 230 6.42 0.22 13.73
C GLN A 230 7.08 -0.90 14.54
N PRO A 231 8.34 -1.26 14.25
CA PRO A 231 9.01 -2.39 14.88
C PRO A 231 9.15 -2.20 16.40
N LEU A 232 9.54 -1.01 16.85
CA LEU A 232 9.71 -0.74 18.27
C LEU A 232 8.44 -0.99 19.06
N ARG A 233 7.29 -0.46 18.61
CA ARG A 233 6.00 -0.68 19.30
C ARG A 233 5.61 -2.14 19.33
N PHE A 234 5.85 -2.87 18.25
CA PHE A 234 5.56 -4.30 18.16
C PHE A 234 6.37 -5.12 19.17
N PHE A 235 7.69 -4.99 19.15
CA PHE A 235 8.55 -5.74 20.05
C PHE A 235 8.39 -5.32 21.51
N TRP A 236 8.17 -4.02 21.81
CA TRP A 236 7.91 -3.55 23.15
C TRP A 236 6.60 -4.08 23.73
N SER A 237 5.55 -4.21 22.93
CA SER A 237 4.30 -4.83 23.40
C SER A 237 4.48 -6.30 23.79
N ILE A 238 5.29 -7.06 23.05
CA ILE A 238 5.62 -8.44 23.40
C ILE A 238 6.54 -8.48 24.63
N SER A 239 7.59 -7.69 24.65
CA SER A 239 8.53 -7.58 25.77
C SER A 239 7.82 -7.24 27.07
N SER A 240 6.90 -6.27 27.05
CA SER A 240 6.14 -5.86 28.26
C SER A 240 5.31 -6.99 28.83
N VAL A 241 4.75 -7.90 28.03
CA VAL A 241 4.03 -9.09 28.54
C VAL A 241 4.98 -9.99 29.34
N PHE A 242 6.18 -10.28 28.83
CA PHE A 242 7.17 -11.11 29.53
C PHE A 242 7.68 -10.41 30.78
N LEU A 243 7.99 -9.12 30.73
CA LEU A 243 8.49 -8.35 31.87
C LEU A 243 7.44 -8.21 32.96
N ILE A 244 6.17 -7.97 32.63
CA ILE A 244 5.07 -7.90 33.60
C ILE A 244 4.86 -9.29 34.25
N ALA A 245 4.84 -10.38 33.46
CA ALA A 245 4.72 -11.72 34.01
C ALA A 245 5.88 -12.05 34.95
N SER A 246 7.12 -11.68 34.58
CA SER A 246 8.28 -11.81 35.45
C SER A 246 8.12 -11.01 36.76
N ALA A 247 7.72 -9.74 36.65
CA ALA A 247 7.52 -8.88 37.82
C ALA A 247 6.45 -9.41 38.77
N VAL A 248 5.34 -9.95 38.24
CA VAL A 248 4.27 -10.54 39.05
C VAL A 248 4.76 -11.80 39.80
N LEU A 249 5.51 -12.68 39.13
CA LEU A 249 6.07 -13.89 39.77
C LEU A 249 7.10 -13.52 40.83
N PHE A 250 7.95 -12.54 40.55
CA PHE A 250 8.94 -12.06 41.51
C PHE A 250 8.28 -11.38 42.73
N ALA A 251 7.30 -10.51 42.49
CA ALA A 251 6.54 -9.88 43.58
C ALA A 251 5.80 -10.90 44.48
N ARG A 252 5.21 -11.95 43.83
CA ARG A 252 4.62 -13.06 44.58
C ARG A 252 5.65 -13.78 45.45
N PHE A 253 6.85 -14.05 44.94
CA PHE A 253 7.91 -14.67 45.74
C PHE A 253 8.30 -13.82 46.94
N VAL A 254 8.54 -12.53 46.72
CA VAL A 254 8.89 -11.58 47.79
C VAL A 254 7.79 -11.50 48.84
N TRP A 255 6.52 -11.44 48.43
CA TRP A 255 5.38 -11.45 49.33
C TRP A 255 5.35 -12.71 50.20
N ILE A 256 5.49 -13.92 49.62
CA ILE A 256 5.50 -15.18 50.37
C ILE A 256 6.70 -15.21 51.34
N TRP A 257 7.86 -14.74 50.90
CA TRP A 257 9.06 -14.70 51.72
C TRP A 257 8.92 -13.80 52.96
N ILE A 258 8.20 -12.68 52.85
CA ILE A 258 7.94 -11.76 53.96
C ILE A 258 6.89 -12.33 54.91
N VAL A 259 5.83 -12.95 54.39
CA VAL A 259 4.67 -13.33 55.21
C VAL A 259 4.79 -14.73 55.81
N THR A 260 5.60 -15.64 55.22
CA THR A 260 5.69 -17.03 55.67
C THR A 260 7.03 -17.26 56.38
N PRO A 261 7.07 -17.45 57.72
CA PRO A 261 8.29 -17.80 58.44
C PRO A 261 8.73 -19.23 58.05
N GLY A 262 9.93 -19.36 57.49
CA GLY A 262 10.53 -20.64 57.11
C GLY A 262 11.43 -20.57 55.87
N PRO A 263 12.12 -21.67 55.52
CA PRO A 263 12.94 -21.70 54.31
C PRO A 263 12.08 -21.45 53.08
N PRO A 264 12.50 -20.61 52.10
CA PRO A 264 11.72 -20.22 50.95
C PRO A 264 11.43 -21.42 50.04
N GLY A 265 10.20 -21.97 50.14
CA GLY A 265 9.79 -23.15 49.36
C GLY A 265 9.45 -22.91 47.92
N HIS A 266 9.65 -21.68 47.40
CA HIS A 266 9.18 -21.29 46.04
C HIS A 266 10.27 -20.78 45.11
N ILE A 267 11.51 -21.31 45.23
CA ILE A 267 12.67 -20.96 44.38
C ILE A 267 12.36 -21.12 42.88
N GLN A 268 11.49 -22.08 42.53
CA GLN A 268 11.06 -22.30 41.15
C GLN A 268 10.40 -21.05 40.53
N SER A 269 9.62 -20.28 41.30
CA SER A 269 9.00 -19.05 40.83
C SER A 269 10.04 -17.98 40.47
N VAL A 270 11.15 -17.89 41.20
CA VAL A 270 12.23 -16.95 40.94
C VAL A 270 13.00 -17.35 39.68
N ILE A 271 13.26 -18.65 39.49
CA ILE A 271 13.93 -19.15 38.28
C ILE A 271 13.09 -18.83 37.04
N VAL A 272 11.78 -19.09 37.09
CA VAL A 272 10.86 -18.78 35.98
C VAL A 272 10.76 -17.26 35.76
N ALA A 273 10.68 -16.47 36.84
CA ALA A 273 10.69 -15.01 36.74
C ALA A 273 11.98 -14.49 36.07
N GLY A 274 13.14 -15.01 36.46
CA GLY A 274 14.42 -14.67 35.87
C GLY A 274 14.50 -15.02 34.38
N ALA A 275 14.03 -16.23 34.00
CA ALA A 275 13.97 -16.63 32.60
C ALA A 275 13.08 -15.71 31.75
N LEU A 276 11.87 -15.37 32.28
CA LEU A 276 10.95 -14.44 31.62
C LEU A 276 11.55 -13.01 31.50
N ALA A 277 12.28 -12.54 32.53
CA ALA A 277 12.97 -11.26 32.47
C ALA A 277 14.01 -11.22 31.35
N VAL A 278 14.84 -12.26 31.25
CA VAL A 278 15.85 -12.38 30.19
C VAL A 278 15.20 -12.42 28.80
N ILE A 279 14.16 -13.22 28.62
CA ILE A 279 13.41 -13.28 27.35
C ILE A 279 12.83 -11.90 27.02
N GLY A 280 12.16 -11.24 27.97
CA GLY A 280 11.60 -9.92 27.80
C GLY A 280 12.65 -8.87 27.41
N PHE A 281 13.81 -8.89 28.07
CA PHE A 281 14.93 -8.02 27.76
C PHE A 281 15.48 -8.26 26.35
N ILE A 282 15.70 -9.53 25.95
CA ILE A 282 16.16 -9.87 24.61
C ILE A 282 15.18 -9.34 23.54
N VAL A 283 13.88 -9.54 23.75
CA VAL A 283 12.83 -9.06 22.84
C VAL A 283 12.83 -7.52 22.75
N ALA A 284 13.06 -6.81 23.88
CA ALA A 284 13.20 -5.35 23.88
C ALA A 284 14.40 -4.88 23.04
N VAL A 285 15.56 -5.53 23.21
CA VAL A 285 16.79 -5.22 22.44
C VAL A 285 16.57 -5.49 20.95
N LEU A 286 15.92 -6.60 20.59
CA LEU A 286 15.53 -6.87 19.18
C LEU A 286 14.65 -5.78 18.63
N GLY A 287 13.76 -5.22 19.44
CA GLY A 287 12.92 -4.08 19.06
C GLY A 287 13.72 -2.82 18.71
N VAL A 288 14.72 -2.50 19.51
CA VAL A 288 15.64 -1.37 19.24
C VAL A 288 16.44 -1.60 17.97
N ILE A 289 16.99 -2.80 17.79
CA ILE A 289 17.75 -3.15 16.58
C ILE A 289 16.86 -3.04 15.33
N ALA A 290 15.64 -3.57 15.39
CA ALA A 290 14.70 -3.49 14.28
C ALA A 290 14.30 -2.04 13.95
N ASP A 291 14.18 -1.15 14.94
CA ASP A 291 13.90 0.26 14.75
C ASP A 291 15.07 1.00 14.09
N LEU A 292 16.30 0.70 14.50
CA LEU A 292 17.52 1.23 13.85
C LEU A 292 17.61 0.82 12.38
N ILE A 293 17.25 -0.44 12.05
CA ILE A 293 17.18 -0.92 10.67
C ILE A 293 16.10 -0.17 9.89
N ALA A 294 14.94 0.07 10.50
CA ALA A 294 13.85 0.84 9.88
C ALA A 294 14.26 2.31 9.63
N MET A 295 14.99 2.93 10.56
CA MET A 295 15.57 4.28 10.36
C MET A 295 16.56 4.32 9.19
N ASN A 296 17.47 3.35 9.11
CA ASN A 296 18.46 3.28 8.03
C ASN A 296 17.78 3.10 6.65
N ARG A 297 16.69 2.34 6.60
CA ARG A 297 15.85 2.23 5.41
C ARG A 297 15.25 3.57 4.99
N ARG A 298 14.71 4.38 5.94
CA ARG A 298 14.15 5.71 5.65
C ARG A 298 15.20 6.63 5.03
N LEU A 299 16.42 6.67 5.57
CA LEU A 299 17.52 7.44 4.99
C LEU A 299 17.85 6.99 3.55
N THR A 300 17.84 5.69 3.30
CA THR A 300 18.06 5.15 1.95
C THR A 300 16.94 5.55 0.97
N GLU A 301 15.68 5.58 1.43
CA GLU A 301 14.55 6.06 0.65
C GLU A 301 14.65 7.56 0.31
N GLU A 302 15.14 8.40 1.23
CA GLU A 302 15.41 9.83 0.99
C GLU A 302 16.50 10.04 -0.05
N ILE A 303 17.59 9.28 0.02
CA ILE A 303 18.65 9.33 -0.99
C ILE A 303 18.10 8.93 -2.37
N LEU A 304 17.30 7.88 -2.43
CA LEU A 304 16.66 7.42 -3.66
C LEU A 304 15.71 8.48 -4.24
N LEU A 305 14.96 9.18 -3.38
CA LEU A 305 14.09 10.29 -3.78
C LEU A 305 14.92 11.41 -4.42
N HIS A 306 16.03 11.79 -3.79
CA HIS A 306 16.91 12.84 -4.33
C HIS A 306 17.46 12.45 -5.71
N VAL A 307 17.94 11.23 -5.87
CA VAL A 307 18.44 10.73 -7.17
C VAL A 307 17.33 10.70 -8.23
N ARG A 308 16.11 10.29 -7.87
CA ARG A 308 14.96 10.28 -8.80
C ARG A 308 14.55 11.68 -9.22
N SER A 309 14.51 12.63 -8.29
CA SER A 309 14.16 14.03 -8.57
C SER A 309 15.18 14.71 -9.49
N THR A 310 16.47 14.45 -9.30
CA THR A 310 17.54 14.97 -10.16
C THR A 310 17.42 14.40 -11.57
N ARG A 311 17.25 13.09 -11.72
CA ARG A 311 17.04 12.45 -13.03
C ARG A 311 15.81 12.99 -13.77
N ALA A 312 14.71 13.20 -13.04
CA ALA A 312 13.48 13.72 -13.64
C ALA A 312 13.63 15.18 -14.13
N ARG A 313 14.49 15.98 -13.49
CA ARG A 313 14.85 17.33 -13.96
C ARG A 313 15.73 17.28 -15.21
N ASP A 314 16.74 16.40 -15.22
CA ASP A 314 17.66 16.26 -16.36
C ASP A 314 16.95 15.79 -17.63
N THR A 315 15.90 14.98 -17.50
CA THR A 315 15.11 14.51 -18.65
C THR A 315 14.24 15.63 -19.22
N SER A 316 13.61 16.44 -18.36
CA SER A 316 12.80 17.58 -18.79
C SER A 316 13.62 18.70 -19.45
N SER A 317 14.88 18.90 -19.04
CA SER A 317 15.79 19.90 -19.65
C SER A 317 16.40 19.46 -20.98
N ARG A 318 16.31 18.19 -21.35
CA ARG A 318 16.78 17.66 -22.65
C ARG A 318 15.70 17.64 -23.73
N GLU A 319 14.42 17.71 -23.35
CA GLU A 319 13.28 17.72 -24.28
C GLU A 319 12.85 19.14 -24.69
N ASP A 320 13.51 20.20 -24.19
CA ASP A 320 13.28 21.58 -24.60
C ASP A 320 14.48 22.05 -25.48
N PRO A 321 14.56 21.69 -26.78
CA PRO A 321 15.47 22.31 -27.72
C PRO A 321 14.77 23.57 -28.19
N THR A 322 15.29 24.73 -27.76
CA THR A 322 15.02 26.08 -28.33
C THR A 322 14.82 26.07 -29.82
#